data_913861c3c5fc7bc8b7c14ce3887af386
#
_entry.id   913861c3c5fc7bc8b7c14ce3887af386
#
_cell.length_a   1.000
_cell.length_b   1.000
_cell.length_c   1.000
_cell.angle_alpha   90.00
_cell.angle_beta   90.00
_cell.angle_gamma   90.00
#
_symmetry.space_group_name_H-M   'P 1'
#
loop_
_entity.id
_entity.type
_entity.pdbx_description
1 polymer ?
#
loop_
_entity_poly.entity_id
_entity_poly.type
_entity_poly.pdbx_seq_one_letter_code
_entity_poly.pdbx_strand_id
1 'polypeptide(L)'
;MELYAVYVVISQPTDIFFERMWLSAYSLKKYNPKMKVVCLVDDATYRGVQTTYRGKSQKVVDHFEIIDLPEGLSQRAKSRWIKTNLRSLLKGDFLFIDSDTVVCDDLSELELQKAELMMVLDYHLLLNEHKDGKLIRHECEQVFGRKLTTDDYFNSGVILARDTPEVHRFFDMWHKYW
;
A
#
# COMPACT_ATOMS: atom_id res chain seq x y z
N MET A 1 -13.24 5.19 14.48
CA MET A 1 -11.98 4.41 14.69
C MET A 1 -10.85 5.30 14.17
N GLU A 2 -9.72 5.33 14.86
CA GLU A 2 -8.59 6.19 14.48
C GLU A 2 -7.93 5.67 13.21
N LEU A 3 -7.65 6.54 12.22
CA LEU A 3 -6.93 6.21 11.00
C LEU A 3 -5.48 5.85 11.33
N TYR A 4 -4.95 4.78 10.73
CA TYR A 4 -3.55 4.40 10.89
C TYR A 4 -2.87 4.16 9.54
N ALA A 5 -1.56 4.36 9.49
CA ALA A 5 -0.77 4.14 8.30
C ALA A 5 -0.34 2.68 8.18
N VAL A 6 -0.33 2.18 6.94
CA VAL A 6 0.04 0.81 6.61
C VAL A 6 1.14 0.80 5.55
N TYR A 7 2.17 0.02 5.80
CA TYR A 7 3.24 -0.29 4.86
C TYR A 7 3.27 -1.79 4.57
N VAL A 8 3.69 -2.16 3.38
CA VAL A 8 3.98 -3.54 2.99
C VAL A 8 5.43 -3.62 2.58
N VAL A 9 6.21 -4.47 3.24
CA VAL A 9 7.64 -4.64 2.96
C VAL A 9 8.02 -6.11 2.91
N ILE A 10 8.54 -6.54 1.78
CA ILE A 10 9.23 -7.81 1.60
C ILE A 10 10.67 -7.48 1.26
N SER A 11 11.60 -7.76 2.18
CA SER A 11 12.97 -7.27 2.08
C SER A 11 13.97 -8.35 2.50
N GLN A 12 15.09 -8.39 1.79
CA GLN A 12 16.25 -9.21 2.13
C GLN A 12 17.35 -8.36 2.80
N PRO A 13 18.29 -8.95 3.51
CA PRO A 13 19.39 -8.18 4.16
C PRO A 13 20.25 -7.37 3.18
N THR A 14 20.24 -7.73 1.89
CA THR A 14 21.07 -7.13 0.84
C THR A 14 20.37 -6.09 -0.01
N ASP A 15 19.05 -5.90 0.16
CA ASP A 15 18.29 -4.88 -0.57
C ASP A 15 18.02 -3.65 0.32
N ILE A 16 17.40 -2.62 -0.27
CA ILE A 16 17.12 -1.33 0.40
C ILE A 16 15.63 -1.08 0.66
N PHE A 17 14.77 -2.10 0.51
CA PHE A 17 13.32 -1.89 0.61
C PHE A 17 12.88 -1.54 2.03
N PHE A 18 13.51 -2.15 3.03
CA PHE A 18 13.26 -1.80 4.43
C PHE A 18 13.68 -0.37 4.75
N GLU A 19 14.84 0.07 4.28
CA GLU A 19 15.34 1.43 4.49
C GLU A 19 14.47 2.49 3.84
N ARG A 20 13.92 2.20 2.66
CA ARG A 20 12.94 3.07 1.99
C ARG A 20 11.67 3.21 2.83
N MET A 21 11.10 2.09 3.26
CA MET A 21 9.94 2.11 4.17
C MET A 21 10.25 2.88 5.45
N TRP A 22 11.41 2.64 6.03
CA TRP A 22 11.81 3.34 7.25
C TRP A 22 11.85 4.86 7.04
N LEU A 23 12.44 5.31 5.94
CA LEU A 23 12.50 6.74 5.58
C LEU A 23 11.10 7.33 5.38
N SER A 24 10.24 6.61 4.68
CA SER A 24 8.83 6.98 4.50
C SER A 24 8.09 7.10 5.84
N ALA A 25 8.17 6.07 6.67
CA ALA A 25 7.54 6.07 8.00
C ALA A 25 8.14 7.14 8.94
N TYR A 26 9.45 7.40 8.84
CA TYR A 26 10.09 8.49 9.59
C TYR A 26 9.54 9.86 9.15
N SER A 27 9.41 10.09 7.85
CA SER A 27 8.81 11.34 7.34
C SER A 27 7.35 11.48 7.77
N LEU A 28 6.58 10.38 7.76
CA LEU A 28 5.21 10.37 8.29
C LEU A 28 5.18 10.77 9.77
N LYS A 29 5.98 10.13 10.62
CA LYS A 29 6.03 10.41 12.07
C LYS A 29 6.49 11.84 12.37
N LYS A 30 7.31 12.45 11.50
CA LYS A 30 7.76 13.84 11.65
C LYS A 30 6.59 14.84 11.59
N TYR A 31 5.66 14.65 10.67
CA TYR A 31 4.52 15.54 10.46
C TYR A 31 3.25 15.05 11.17
N ASN A 32 3.13 13.74 11.38
CA ASN A 32 1.97 13.07 11.96
C ASN A 32 2.38 12.17 13.15
N PRO A 33 2.91 12.73 14.24
CA PRO A 33 3.55 11.95 15.32
C PRO A 33 2.61 11.01 16.06
N LYS A 34 1.31 11.25 16.02
CA LYS A 34 0.28 10.43 16.68
C LYS A 34 -0.21 9.29 15.79
N MET A 35 -0.06 9.39 14.46
CA MET A 35 -0.53 8.36 13.53
C MET A 35 0.24 7.06 13.76
N LYS A 36 -0.49 5.99 14.06
CA LYS A 36 0.10 4.65 14.23
C LYS A 36 0.60 4.11 12.89
N VAL A 37 1.70 3.39 12.92
CA VAL A 37 2.32 2.75 11.75
C VAL A 37 2.32 1.25 11.93
N VAL A 38 1.62 0.55 11.05
CA VAL A 38 1.59 -0.91 10.94
C VAL A 38 2.38 -1.32 9.70
N CYS A 39 3.29 -2.27 9.84
CA CYS A 39 4.09 -2.78 8.73
C CYS A 39 3.82 -4.27 8.53
N LEU A 40 3.25 -4.64 7.37
CA LEU A 40 3.02 -6.04 6.99
C LEU A 40 4.28 -6.59 6.32
N VAL A 41 4.74 -7.72 6.82
CA VAL A 41 6.00 -8.36 6.39
C VAL A 41 5.82 -9.88 6.31
N ASP A 42 6.69 -10.59 5.58
CA ASP A 42 6.83 -12.03 5.76
C ASP A 42 7.81 -12.36 6.91
N ASP A 43 7.80 -13.60 7.38
CA ASP A 43 8.64 -14.07 8.46
C ASP A 43 10.15 -13.84 8.18
N ALA A 44 10.59 -14.05 6.94
CA ALA A 44 11.99 -13.83 6.55
C ALA A 44 12.41 -12.36 6.69
N THR A 45 11.56 -11.44 6.24
CA THR A 45 11.77 -9.99 6.41
C THR A 45 11.81 -9.62 7.89
N TYR A 46 10.83 -10.10 8.69
CA TYR A 46 10.77 -9.81 10.11
C TYR A 46 12.02 -10.29 10.85
N ARG A 47 12.48 -11.53 10.61
CA ARG A 47 13.72 -12.04 11.19
C ARG A 47 14.94 -11.21 10.77
N GLY A 48 15.01 -10.80 9.50
CA GLY A 48 16.07 -9.92 9.01
C GLY A 48 16.10 -8.58 9.74
N VAL A 49 14.95 -8.00 10.06
CA VAL A 49 14.84 -6.77 10.86
C VAL A 49 15.36 -7.00 12.28
N GLN A 50 14.97 -8.11 12.93
CA GLN A 50 15.34 -8.39 14.32
C GLN A 50 16.85 -8.68 14.50
N THR A 51 17.47 -9.33 13.53
CA THR A 51 18.85 -9.85 13.66
C THR A 51 19.92 -8.96 13.05
N THR A 52 19.55 -7.86 12.40
CA THR A 52 20.50 -6.93 11.76
C THR A 52 20.46 -5.54 12.39
N TYR A 53 21.26 -4.60 11.83
CA TYR A 53 21.25 -3.17 12.23
C TYR A 53 19.84 -2.53 12.10
N ARG A 54 18.95 -3.11 11.29
CA ARG A 54 17.56 -2.67 11.08
C ARG A 54 16.74 -2.71 12.37
N GLY A 55 17.07 -3.59 13.30
CA GLY A 55 16.42 -3.66 14.61
C GLY A 55 16.53 -2.37 15.43
N LYS A 56 17.60 -1.58 15.22
CA LYS A 56 17.76 -0.27 15.86
C LYS A 56 16.81 0.81 15.28
N SER A 57 16.27 0.57 14.09
CA SER A 57 15.44 1.50 13.33
C SER A 57 13.93 1.26 13.53
N GLN A 58 13.54 0.31 14.37
CA GLN A 58 12.12 -0.08 14.56
C GLN A 58 11.22 1.00 15.16
N LYS A 59 11.80 2.03 15.78
CA LYS A 59 11.04 3.07 16.53
C LYS A 59 9.99 3.85 15.71
N VAL A 60 10.03 3.75 14.37
CA VAL A 60 9.04 4.40 13.49
C VAL A 60 7.85 3.49 13.18
N VAL A 61 7.95 2.19 13.49
CA VAL A 61 6.89 1.19 13.28
C VAL A 61 6.32 0.83 14.65
N ASP A 62 5.02 1.03 14.84
CA ASP A 62 4.35 0.71 16.10
C ASP A 62 4.02 -0.78 16.19
N HIS A 63 3.74 -1.42 15.04
CA HIS A 63 3.41 -2.84 14.99
C HIS A 63 3.87 -3.50 13.68
N PHE A 64 4.48 -4.69 13.80
CA PHE A 64 4.75 -5.57 12.67
C PHE A 64 3.71 -6.68 12.64
N GLU A 65 3.01 -6.83 11.50
CA GLU A 65 2.11 -7.94 11.22
C GLU A 65 2.82 -8.94 10.31
N ILE A 66 3.03 -10.16 10.79
CA ILE A 66 3.70 -11.21 10.03
C ILE A 66 2.65 -11.97 9.22
N ILE A 67 2.78 -11.91 7.90
CA ILE A 67 1.82 -12.51 6.98
C ILE A 67 2.33 -13.85 6.49
N ASP A 68 1.49 -14.85 6.65
CA ASP A 68 1.71 -16.17 6.06
C ASP A 68 1.35 -16.14 4.57
N LEU A 69 2.30 -16.44 3.71
CA LEU A 69 2.19 -16.26 2.27
C LEU A 69 2.21 -17.60 1.54
N PRO A 70 1.50 -17.72 0.39
CA PRO A 70 1.61 -18.89 -0.47
C PRO A 70 3.06 -19.18 -0.86
N GLU A 71 3.41 -20.44 -0.93
CA GLU A 71 4.74 -20.88 -1.36
C GLU A 71 5.03 -20.52 -2.83
N GLY A 72 6.31 -20.41 -3.17
CA GLY A 72 6.76 -20.20 -4.55
C GLY A 72 6.64 -18.77 -5.08
N LEU A 73 6.12 -17.82 -4.30
CA LEU A 73 6.02 -16.43 -4.72
C LEU A 73 7.40 -15.74 -4.74
N SER A 74 7.70 -15.01 -5.82
CA SER A 74 8.84 -14.08 -5.85
C SER A 74 8.64 -12.94 -4.85
N GLN A 75 9.72 -12.26 -4.44
CA GLN A 75 9.67 -11.10 -3.53
C GLN A 75 8.64 -10.05 -3.99
N ARG A 76 8.62 -9.73 -5.28
CA ARG A 76 7.65 -8.80 -5.87
C ARG A 76 6.22 -9.32 -5.79
N ALA A 77 6.01 -10.61 -6.07
CA ALA A 77 4.68 -11.22 -6.00
C ALA A 77 4.16 -11.27 -4.56
N LYS A 78 5.01 -11.58 -3.57
CA LYS A 78 4.67 -11.52 -2.15
C LYS A 78 4.17 -10.13 -1.73
N SER A 79 4.91 -9.07 -2.07
CA SER A 79 4.52 -7.69 -1.76
C SER A 79 3.17 -7.32 -2.38
N ARG A 80 2.94 -7.68 -3.63
CA ARG A 80 1.68 -7.43 -4.33
C ARG A 80 0.53 -8.24 -3.77
N TRP A 81 0.77 -9.51 -3.42
CA TRP A 81 -0.22 -10.37 -2.79
C TRP A 81 -0.73 -9.76 -1.49
N ILE A 82 0.17 -9.29 -0.60
CA ILE A 82 -0.21 -8.60 0.62
C ILE A 82 -1.00 -7.33 0.28
N LYS A 83 -0.50 -6.50 -0.63
CA LYS A 83 -1.12 -5.21 -1.00
C LYS A 83 -2.55 -5.38 -1.49
N THR A 84 -2.82 -6.34 -2.35
CA THR A 84 -4.17 -6.60 -2.87
C THR A 84 -5.10 -7.25 -1.83
N ASN A 85 -4.54 -7.87 -0.78
CA ASN A 85 -5.28 -8.48 0.34
C ASN A 85 -5.41 -7.58 1.58
N LEU A 86 -4.96 -6.33 1.55
CA LEU A 86 -4.90 -5.48 2.75
C LEU A 86 -6.22 -5.47 3.52
N ARG A 87 -7.36 -5.39 2.81
CA ARG A 87 -8.67 -5.29 3.48
C ARG A 87 -9.09 -6.57 4.20
N SER A 88 -8.67 -7.74 3.74
CA SER A 88 -8.93 -9.02 4.43
C SER A 88 -7.97 -9.26 5.60
N LEU A 89 -6.78 -8.67 5.56
CA LEU A 89 -5.75 -8.81 6.58
C LEU A 89 -5.91 -7.82 7.74
N LEU A 90 -6.53 -6.66 7.48
CA LEU A 90 -6.59 -5.54 8.42
C LEU A 90 -8.04 -5.18 8.77
N LYS A 91 -8.24 -4.69 10.00
CA LYS A 91 -9.51 -4.14 10.50
C LYS A 91 -9.40 -2.64 10.70
N GLY A 92 -10.53 -1.95 10.57
CA GLY A 92 -10.59 -0.49 10.76
C GLY A 92 -10.10 0.28 9.53
N ASP A 93 -10.10 1.59 9.63
CA ASP A 93 -9.74 2.50 8.56
C ASP A 93 -8.22 2.63 8.46
N PHE A 94 -7.66 2.53 7.26
CA PHE A 94 -6.22 2.65 7.09
C PHE A 94 -5.84 3.53 5.89
N LEU A 95 -4.65 4.11 5.97
CA LEU A 95 -3.94 4.77 4.89
C LEU A 95 -2.75 3.89 4.47
N PHE A 96 -2.88 3.18 3.35
CA PHE A 96 -1.76 2.47 2.76
C PHE A 96 -0.82 3.47 2.06
N ILE A 97 0.48 3.31 2.29
CA ILE A 97 1.55 4.15 1.70
C ILE A 97 2.64 3.23 1.14
N ASP A 98 2.97 3.37 -0.14
CA ASP A 98 4.11 2.66 -0.73
C ASP A 98 5.43 3.08 -0.07
N SER A 99 6.32 2.13 0.10
CA SER A 99 7.57 2.29 0.86
C SER A 99 8.58 3.28 0.26
N ASP A 100 8.38 3.74 -0.96
CA ASP A 100 9.24 4.69 -1.67
C ASP A 100 8.65 6.10 -1.76
N THR A 101 7.66 6.41 -0.93
CA THR A 101 7.07 7.75 -0.79
C THR A 101 7.71 8.53 0.35
N VAL A 102 7.57 9.85 0.34
CA VAL A 102 7.96 10.75 1.43
C VAL A 102 6.77 11.62 1.80
N VAL A 103 6.39 11.62 3.07
CA VAL A 103 5.33 12.48 3.60
C VAL A 103 5.94 13.84 3.93
N CYS A 104 5.36 14.90 3.37
CA CYS A 104 5.91 16.27 3.47
C CYS A 104 5.07 17.21 4.32
N ASP A 105 3.87 16.76 4.77
CA ASP A 105 2.94 17.62 5.54
C ASP A 105 2.03 16.79 6.45
N ASP A 106 1.18 17.50 7.22
CA ASP A 106 0.12 16.95 8.05
C ASP A 106 -0.96 16.27 7.19
N LEU A 107 -1.41 15.11 7.61
CA LEU A 107 -2.42 14.31 6.92
C LEU A 107 -3.76 14.25 7.68
N SER A 108 -3.93 15.06 8.72
CA SER A 108 -5.15 15.07 9.57
C SER A 108 -6.43 15.35 8.77
N GLU A 109 -6.34 16.10 7.66
CA GLU A 109 -7.50 16.35 6.80
C GLU A 109 -8.06 15.07 6.15
N LEU A 110 -7.26 14.01 6.02
CA LEU A 110 -7.74 12.72 5.49
C LEU A 110 -8.76 12.06 6.41
N GLU A 111 -8.70 12.30 7.73
CA GLU A 111 -9.68 11.77 8.67
C GLU A 111 -11.07 12.38 8.45
N LEU A 112 -11.12 13.62 7.96
CA LEU A 112 -12.36 14.37 7.71
C LEU A 112 -13.03 13.98 6.39
N GLN A 113 -12.34 13.25 5.53
CA GLN A 113 -12.88 12.83 4.24
C GLN A 113 -13.96 11.79 4.43
N LYS A 114 -15.09 11.99 3.72
CA LYS A 114 -16.25 11.07 3.77
C LYS A 114 -16.17 9.94 2.75
N ALA A 115 -15.25 10.03 1.80
CA ALA A 115 -15.08 8.98 0.79
C ALA A 115 -14.61 7.67 1.45
N GLU A 116 -15.16 6.57 1.02
CA GLU A 116 -14.84 5.23 1.56
C GLU A 116 -13.50 4.71 1.01
N LEU A 117 -13.21 5.03 -0.26
CA LEU A 117 -11.95 4.70 -0.92
C LEU A 117 -11.42 5.94 -1.63
N MET A 118 -10.16 6.29 -1.39
CA MET A 118 -9.48 7.39 -2.08
C MET A 118 -8.14 6.92 -2.61
N MET A 119 -7.86 7.29 -3.84
CA MET A 119 -6.59 7.07 -4.54
C MET A 119 -6.25 8.32 -5.34
N VAL A 120 -5.01 8.47 -5.74
CA VAL A 120 -4.57 9.58 -6.60
C VAL A 120 -4.48 9.12 -8.05
N LEU A 121 -4.78 9.99 -9.00
CA LEU A 121 -4.58 9.72 -10.43
C LEU A 121 -3.09 9.48 -10.70
N ASP A 122 -2.78 8.48 -11.52
CA ASP A 122 -1.40 8.20 -11.90
C ASP A 122 -0.84 9.38 -12.71
N TYR A 123 0.35 9.85 -12.32
CA TYR A 123 0.95 11.09 -12.82
C TYR A 123 0.03 12.33 -12.77
N HIS A 124 -1.07 12.32 -12.01
CA HIS A 124 -2.12 13.36 -12.01
C HIS A 124 -2.73 13.62 -13.39
N LEU A 125 -2.75 12.60 -14.25
CA LEU A 125 -3.27 12.66 -15.62
C LEU A 125 -4.47 11.74 -15.79
N LEU A 126 -5.35 12.10 -16.71
CA LEU A 126 -6.36 11.18 -17.22
C LEU A 126 -5.70 10.16 -18.16
N LEU A 127 -6.32 8.99 -18.29
CA LEU A 127 -5.78 7.89 -19.10
C LEU A 127 -5.55 8.27 -20.58
N ASN A 128 -6.40 9.14 -21.14
CA ASN A 128 -6.26 9.64 -22.51
C ASN A 128 -5.04 10.59 -22.69
N GLU A 129 -4.54 11.17 -21.62
CA GLU A 129 -3.35 12.05 -21.58
C GLU A 129 -2.08 11.28 -21.19
N HIS A 130 -2.23 10.07 -20.64
CA HIS A 130 -1.12 9.24 -20.20
C HIS A 130 -0.35 8.67 -21.42
N LYS A 131 0.99 8.70 -21.38
CA LYS A 131 1.86 8.20 -22.48
C LYS A 131 1.57 6.76 -22.88
N ASP A 132 1.24 5.90 -21.92
CA ASP A 132 0.94 4.49 -22.10
C ASP A 132 -0.58 4.22 -22.11
N GLY A 133 -1.42 5.26 -22.16
CA GLY A 133 -2.86 5.15 -21.97
C GLY A 133 -3.57 4.21 -22.93
N LYS A 134 -3.13 4.16 -24.19
CA LYS A 134 -3.68 3.20 -25.18
C LYS A 134 -3.35 1.74 -24.83
N LEU A 135 -2.11 1.49 -24.35
CA LEU A 135 -1.68 0.15 -23.94
C LEU A 135 -2.44 -0.29 -22.69
N ILE A 136 -2.48 0.57 -21.67
CA ILE A 136 -3.21 0.31 -20.41
C ILE A 136 -4.68 -0.01 -20.69
N ARG A 137 -5.34 0.80 -21.54
CA ARG A 137 -6.73 0.58 -21.94
C ARG A 137 -6.91 -0.78 -22.60
N HIS A 138 -6.03 -1.11 -23.55
CA HIS A 138 -6.09 -2.39 -24.24
C HIS A 138 -5.90 -3.57 -23.27
N GLU A 139 -4.91 -3.52 -22.38
CA GLU A 139 -4.64 -4.57 -21.40
C GLU A 139 -5.83 -4.74 -20.43
N CYS A 140 -6.39 -3.63 -19.91
CA CYS A 140 -7.57 -3.69 -19.05
C CYS A 140 -8.79 -4.30 -19.77
N GLU A 141 -9.01 -3.93 -21.04
CA GLU A 141 -10.11 -4.49 -21.84
C GLU A 141 -9.94 -5.99 -22.08
N GLN A 142 -8.69 -6.46 -22.27
CA GLN A 142 -8.39 -7.90 -22.39
C GLN A 142 -8.69 -8.64 -21.08
N VAL A 143 -8.28 -8.09 -19.94
CA VAL A 143 -8.49 -8.72 -18.61
C VAL A 143 -9.98 -8.77 -18.25
N PHE A 144 -10.70 -7.68 -18.45
CA PHE A 144 -12.11 -7.56 -18.04
C PHE A 144 -13.11 -7.97 -19.12
N GLY A 145 -12.68 -8.17 -20.37
CA GLY A 145 -13.53 -8.51 -21.50
C GLY A 145 -14.52 -7.42 -21.89
N ARG A 146 -14.29 -6.18 -21.49
CA ARG A 146 -15.16 -5.03 -21.78
C ARG A 146 -14.38 -3.73 -21.89
N LYS A 147 -14.92 -2.77 -22.65
CA LYS A 147 -14.33 -1.43 -22.79
C LYS A 147 -14.39 -0.67 -21.45
N LEU A 148 -13.33 0.06 -21.16
CA LEU A 148 -13.31 1.01 -20.06
C LEU A 148 -14.28 2.17 -20.35
N THR A 149 -15.02 2.57 -19.33
CA THR A 149 -16.03 3.64 -19.40
C THR A 149 -15.55 4.95 -18.78
N THR A 150 -14.34 4.96 -18.20
CA THR A 150 -13.72 6.13 -17.57
C THR A 150 -12.30 6.31 -18.07
N ASP A 151 -11.80 7.53 -17.98
CA ASP A 151 -10.41 7.89 -18.17
C ASP A 151 -9.64 8.02 -16.83
N ASP A 152 -10.32 7.82 -15.70
CA ASP A 152 -9.66 7.82 -14.40
C ASP A 152 -8.76 6.58 -14.29
N TYR A 153 -7.47 6.81 -14.12
CA TYR A 153 -6.46 5.78 -13.92
C TYR A 153 -5.67 6.09 -12.64
N PHE A 154 -5.82 5.23 -11.65
CA PHE A 154 -5.33 5.51 -10.31
C PHE A 154 -3.98 4.84 -10.06
N ASN A 155 -3.09 5.60 -9.42
CA ASN A 155 -1.89 5.07 -8.79
C ASN A 155 -2.27 4.36 -7.49
N SER A 156 -1.73 3.18 -7.27
CA SER A 156 -2.00 2.41 -6.05
C SER A 156 -0.97 2.63 -4.93
N GLY A 157 -0.11 3.63 -5.05
CA GLY A 157 0.94 3.92 -4.07
C GLY A 157 0.44 4.57 -2.78
N VAL A 158 -0.73 5.25 -2.84
CA VAL A 158 -1.40 5.83 -1.67
C VAL A 158 -2.89 5.50 -1.75
N ILE A 159 -3.41 4.82 -0.73
CA ILE A 159 -4.81 4.38 -0.69
C ILE A 159 -5.39 4.64 0.70
N LEU A 160 -6.35 5.56 0.81
CA LEU A 160 -7.22 5.63 1.97
C LEU A 160 -8.35 4.62 1.80
N ALA A 161 -8.52 3.70 2.74
CA ALA A 161 -9.54 2.66 2.73
C ALA A 161 -10.30 2.63 4.04
N ARG A 162 -11.62 2.89 3.98
CA ARG A 162 -12.52 2.73 5.12
C ARG A 162 -12.93 1.26 5.28
N ASP A 163 -13.31 0.90 6.50
CA ASP A 163 -13.77 -0.46 6.81
C ASP A 163 -15.26 -0.60 6.48
N THR A 164 -15.58 -0.64 5.18
CA THR A 164 -16.95 -0.75 4.66
C THR A 164 -17.11 -1.95 3.72
N PRO A 165 -18.33 -2.52 3.58
CA PRO A 165 -18.58 -3.63 2.66
C PRO A 165 -18.17 -3.33 1.22
N GLU A 166 -18.31 -2.09 0.77
CA GLU A 166 -17.96 -1.63 -0.57
C GLU A 166 -16.46 -1.72 -0.81
N VAL A 167 -15.65 -1.29 0.17
CA VAL A 167 -14.19 -1.35 0.10
C VAL A 167 -13.70 -2.80 0.20
N HIS A 168 -14.33 -3.65 1.01
CA HIS A 168 -14.05 -5.08 1.01
C HIS A 168 -14.25 -5.70 -0.38
N ARG A 169 -15.41 -5.44 -1.02
CA ARG A 169 -15.69 -5.94 -2.40
C ARG A 169 -14.67 -5.43 -3.42
N PHE A 170 -14.21 -4.18 -3.29
CA PHE A 170 -13.17 -3.64 -4.17
C PHE A 170 -11.88 -4.45 -4.04
N PHE A 171 -11.37 -4.67 -2.81
CA PHE A 171 -10.13 -5.40 -2.59
C PHE A 171 -10.25 -6.86 -3.01
N ASP A 172 -11.38 -7.53 -2.78
CA ASP A 172 -11.65 -8.90 -3.23
C ASP A 172 -11.56 -9.01 -4.76
N MET A 173 -12.18 -8.06 -5.47
CA MET A 173 -12.07 -7.98 -6.93
C MET A 173 -10.63 -7.70 -7.37
N TRP A 174 -9.97 -6.75 -6.75
CA TRP A 174 -8.60 -6.41 -7.10
C TRP A 174 -7.68 -7.60 -6.92
N HIS A 175 -7.79 -8.31 -5.80
CA HIS A 175 -6.99 -9.52 -5.56
C HIS A 175 -7.30 -10.64 -6.56
N LYS A 176 -8.56 -10.83 -6.92
CA LYS A 176 -8.99 -11.86 -7.87
C LYS A 176 -8.40 -11.68 -9.27
N TYR A 177 -8.23 -10.42 -9.71
CA TYR A 177 -7.76 -10.11 -11.07
C TYR A 177 -6.26 -9.77 -11.12
N TRP A 178 -5.61 -9.74 -9.99
CA TRP A 178 -4.16 -9.60 -9.93
C TRP A 178 -3.47 -10.95 -10.15
#